data_dc47ed0db4af4c697481d5df7e65a301
#
_entry.id   dc47ed0db4af4c697481d5df7e65a301
#
_cell.length_a   1.000
_cell.length_b   1.000
_cell.length_c   1.000
_cell.angle_alpha   90.00
_cell.angle_beta   90.00
_cell.angle_gamma   90.00
#
_symmetry.space_group_name_H-M   'P 1'
#
loop_
_entity.id
_entity.type
_entity.pdbx_description
1 polymer ?
#
loop_
_entity_poly.entity_id
_entity_poly.type
_entity_poly.pdbx_seq_one_letter_code
_entity_poly.pdbx_strand_id
1 'polypeptide(L)'
;MGGTRAVALLALGSFAMGTDAYAMAGLLPAIGADLHVSVSLAGQSVTAFTLCYALAAPLFSAVLARWGTRTVLVTALVVFVLANAGTALTGSYAGLLGTRALAGAAAGLFTPAAATAAVALVPPERRGRALGLVLGGMSAGTVLGVPLGLLVAAAHGWRAALWLITALGVAALLGVAGALPPVRGAAAPSLRARFGALARPRVAVVVAVTFTQTVAGLGLYTYLEPVLHRVAGIGSVVPYLWVWGIGGVCGSLLAGTLVDRTGKPALLAVALLGTLGGALALLPWAGAVPGLVLLPLVVWGAVGWAFVVPQQHRLLGPDAQGGAAAVGLNSSATYLGGAVGSALGGLALAHGLDAGRLPLLAAGVACAGVLLHLTAVPALARREARTGRPTTEHAHGAGAADATAAGAPERNAP
;
A
#
# COMPACT_ATOMS: atom_id res chain seq x y z
N MET A 1 20.63 -12.60 19.37
CA MET A 1 19.77 -11.55 19.97
C MET A 1 19.82 -10.21 19.23
N GLY A 2 20.89 -9.85 18.53
CA GLY A 2 21.00 -8.57 17.80
C GLY A 2 20.04 -8.41 16.60
N GLY A 3 19.84 -9.46 15.80
CA GLY A 3 19.01 -9.38 14.60
C GLY A 3 17.53 -9.09 14.88
N THR A 4 16.94 -9.68 15.91
CA THR A 4 15.53 -9.44 16.30
C THR A 4 15.29 -8.00 16.77
N ARG A 5 16.22 -7.43 17.52
CA ARG A 5 16.15 -6.03 17.94
C ARG A 5 16.22 -5.07 16.75
N ALA A 6 17.12 -5.33 15.81
CA ALA A 6 17.25 -4.52 14.59
C ALA A 6 15.96 -4.59 13.74
N VAL A 7 15.35 -5.76 13.60
CA VAL A 7 14.06 -5.92 12.89
C VAL A 7 12.93 -5.16 13.60
N ALA A 8 12.88 -5.15 14.94
CA ALA A 8 11.89 -4.37 15.70
C ALA A 8 12.05 -2.86 15.49
N LEU A 9 13.28 -2.36 15.38
CA LEU A 9 13.56 -0.94 15.07
C LEU A 9 13.14 -0.57 13.65
N LEU A 10 13.34 -1.47 12.69
CA LEU A 10 12.82 -1.31 11.33
C LEU A 10 11.28 -1.29 11.31
N ALA A 11 10.64 -2.13 12.12
CA ALA A 11 9.19 -2.14 12.28
C ALA A 11 8.66 -0.84 12.92
N LEU A 12 9.40 -0.24 13.87
CA LEU A 12 9.07 1.09 14.43
C LEU A 12 9.15 2.18 13.35
N GLY A 13 10.17 2.16 12.49
CA GLY A 13 10.25 3.06 11.35
C GLY A 13 9.07 2.87 10.38
N SER A 14 8.70 1.61 10.10
CA SER A 14 7.53 1.31 9.28
C SER A 14 6.22 1.77 9.94
N PHE A 15 6.11 1.68 11.27
CA PHE A 15 4.99 2.21 12.03
C PHE A 15 4.86 3.74 11.84
N ALA A 16 5.97 4.47 11.98
CA ALA A 16 5.99 5.92 11.77
C ALA A 16 5.57 6.30 10.33
N MET A 17 6.09 5.56 9.33
CA MET A 17 5.72 5.76 7.91
C MET A 17 4.22 5.47 7.65
N GLY A 18 3.70 4.38 8.25
CA GLY A 18 2.28 4.03 8.13
C GLY A 18 1.37 5.07 8.78
N THR A 19 1.73 5.58 9.95
CA THR A 19 1.00 6.67 10.62
C THR A 19 0.99 7.92 9.74
N ASP A 20 2.14 8.34 9.23
CA ASP A 20 2.28 9.56 8.41
C ASP A 20 1.51 9.48 7.09
N ALA A 21 1.56 8.33 6.41
CA ALA A 21 0.93 8.14 5.10
C ALA A 21 -0.60 8.33 5.13
N TYR A 22 -1.22 8.04 6.28
CA TYR A 22 -2.68 8.00 6.39
C TYR A 22 -3.26 9.07 7.35
N ALA A 23 -2.48 9.61 8.30
CA ALA A 23 -2.97 10.60 9.27
C ALA A 23 -3.42 11.90 8.61
N MET A 24 -2.77 12.31 7.51
CA MET A 24 -3.06 13.57 6.81
C MET A 24 -4.52 13.68 6.37
N ALA A 25 -5.16 12.58 5.97
CA ALA A 25 -6.54 12.55 5.51
C ALA A 25 -7.52 13.09 6.57
N GLY A 26 -7.29 12.80 7.84
CA GLY A 26 -8.10 13.31 8.96
C GLY A 26 -7.68 14.70 9.46
N LEU A 27 -6.60 15.28 8.91
CA LEU A 27 -6.10 16.60 9.30
C LEU A 27 -6.41 17.69 8.27
N LEU A 28 -6.92 17.33 7.09
CA LEU A 28 -7.11 18.26 5.97
C LEU A 28 -7.95 19.49 6.30
N PRO A 29 -9.10 19.37 6.99
CA PRO A 29 -9.89 20.55 7.35
C PRO A 29 -9.16 21.50 8.29
N ALA A 30 -8.46 20.97 9.30
CA ALA A 30 -7.69 21.77 10.25
C ALA A 30 -6.49 22.47 9.56
N ILE A 31 -5.80 21.78 8.64
CA ILE A 31 -4.72 22.34 7.84
C ILE A 31 -5.26 23.43 6.90
N GLY A 32 -6.39 23.16 6.24
CA GLY A 32 -7.03 24.11 5.34
C GLY A 32 -7.41 25.40 6.05
N ALA A 33 -8.02 25.29 7.23
CA ALA A 33 -8.40 26.43 8.06
C ALA A 33 -7.18 27.25 8.51
N ASP A 34 -6.10 26.59 8.96
CA ASP A 34 -4.91 27.26 9.50
C ASP A 34 -4.05 27.92 8.41
N LEU A 35 -3.95 27.31 7.22
CA LEU A 35 -3.20 27.85 6.08
C LEU A 35 -4.08 28.68 5.13
N HIS A 36 -5.34 28.92 5.47
CA HIS A 36 -6.32 29.68 4.66
C HIS A 36 -6.46 29.16 3.23
N VAL A 37 -6.47 27.81 3.06
CA VAL A 37 -6.69 27.15 1.77
C VAL A 37 -7.89 26.21 1.83
N SER A 38 -8.46 25.91 0.67
CA SER A 38 -9.56 24.92 0.60
C SER A 38 -9.08 23.52 0.99
N VAL A 39 -10.01 22.68 1.45
CA VAL A 39 -9.75 21.25 1.74
C VAL A 39 -9.25 20.54 0.49
N SER A 40 -9.72 20.94 -0.70
CA SER A 40 -9.22 20.45 -1.99
C SER A 40 -7.73 20.72 -2.18
N LEU A 41 -7.27 21.95 -1.91
CA LEU A 41 -5.86 22.32 -1.98
C LEU A 41 -5.05 21.59 -0.88
N ALA A 42 -5.55 21.56 0.36
CA ALA A 42 -4.90 20.81 1.44
C ALA A 42 -4.71 19.33 1.06
N GLY A 43 -5.68 18.71 0.37
CA GLY A 43 -5.61 17.33 -0.14
C GLY A 43 -4.48 17.08 -1.13
N GLN A 44 -4.00 18.11 -1.85
CA GLN A 44 -2.83 17.97 -2.73
C GLN A 44 -1.53 17.67 -1.97
N SER A 45 -1.50 17.92 -0.67
CA SER A 45 -0.39 17.50 0.21
C SER A 45 -0.27 15.97 0.27
N VAL A 46 -1.39 15.24 0.25
CA VAL A 46 -1.42 13.77 0.15
C VAL A 46 -0.99 13.32 -1.24
N THR A 47 -1.43 14.03 -2.29
CA THR A 47 -0.99 13.78 -3.67
C THR A 47 0.53 13.91 -3.79
N ALA A 48 1.12 14.99 -3.27
CA ALA A 48 2.57 15.23 -3.28
C ALA A 48 3.34 14.10 -2.55
N PHE A 49 2.85 13.70 -1.38
CA PHE A 49 3.44 12.59 -0.62
C PHE A 49 3.39 11.27 -1.40
N THR A 50 2.21 10.86 -1.85
CA THR A 50 2.00 9.55 -2.50
C THR A 50 2.68 9.47 -3.86
N LEU A 51 2.72 10.58 -4.62
CA LEU A 51 3.45 10.68 -5.88
C LEU A 51 4.96 10.49 -5.65
N CYS A 52 5.56 11.25 -4.73
CA CYS A 52 6.98 11.13 -4.42
C CYS A 52 7.32 9.76 -3.82
N TYR A 53 6.43 9.18 -3.00
CA TYR A 53 6.56 7.82 -2.52
C TYR A 53 6.64 6.81 -3.68
N ALA A 54 5.72 6.89 -4.63
CA ALA A 54 5.67 5.99 -5.79
C ALA A 54 6.93 6.06 -6.65
N LEU A 55 7.48 7.26 -6.82
CA LEU A 55 8.60 7.54 -7.71
C LEU A 55 9.97 7.35 -7.03
N ALA A 56 10.06 7.45 -5.70
CA ALA A 56 11.33 7.45 -4.99
C ALA A 56 12.14 6.16 -5.22
N ALA A 57 11.54 4.99 -5.00
CA ALA A 57 12.26 3.73 -5.17
C ALA A 57 12.73 3.50 -6.62
N PRO A 58 11.94 3.72 -7.69
CA PRO A 58 12.43 3.58 -9.04
C PRO A 58 13.49 4.62 -9.43
N LEU A 59 13.32 5.89 -9.04
CA LEU A 59 14.24 6.96 -9.45
C LEU A 59 15.59 6.89 -8.74
N PHE A 60 15.58 6.61 -7.45
CA PHE A 60 16.80 6.64 -6.66
C PHE A 60 17.48 5.28 -6.51
N SER A 61 16.86 4.17 -6.98
CA SER A 61 17.45 2.83 -6.87
C SER A 61 18.84 2.71 -7.51
N ALA A 62 19.07 3.36 -8.65
CA ALA A 62 20.37 3.34 -9.34
C ALA A 62 21.43 4.15 -8.58
N VAL A 63 21.07 5.28 -7.99
CA VAL A 63 21.98 6.13 -7.21
C VAL A 63 22.31 5.45 -5.88
N LEU A 64 21.30 4.92 -5.21
CA LEU A 64 21.41 4.28 -3.90
C LEU A 64 21.98 2.86 -3.94
N ALA A 65 22.04 2.23 -5.13
CA ALA A 65 22.68 0.90 -5.30
C ALA A 65 24.17 0.90 -4.88
N ARG A 66 24.82 2.06 -4.90
CA ARG A 66 26.21 2.25 -4.43
C ARG A 66 26.31 2.43 -2.92
N TRP A 67 25.22 2.73 -2.24
CA TRP A 67 25.17 2.95 -0.80
C TRP A 67 24.78 1.65 -0.09
N GLY A 68 25.36 1.40 1.06
CA GLY A 68 24.94 0.27 1.90
C GLY A 68 23.50 0.48 2.40
N THR A 69 22.77 -0.61 2.58
CA THR A 69 21.35 -0.56 3.01
C THR A 69 21.17 0.25 4.31
N ARG A 70 22.12 0.19 5.25
CA ARG A 70 22.09 1.00 6.47
C ARG A 70 22.13 2.49 6.16
N THR A 71 23.00 2.93 5.25
CA THR A 71 23.08 4.35 4.86
C THR A 71 21.78 4.83 4.24
N VAL A 72 21.18 4.04 3.36
CA VAL A 72 19.89 4.35 2.74
C VAL A 72 18.80 4.51 3.81
N LEU A 73 18.71 3.59 4.76
CA LEU A 73 17.73 3.63 5.85
C LEU A 73 17.91 4.84 6.77
N VAL A 74 19.15 5.13 7.17
CA VAL A 74 19.45 6.29 8.02
C VAL A 74 19.14 7.58 7.28
N THR A 75 19.59 7.73 6.03
CA THR A 75 19.30 8.93 5.22
C THR A 75 17.80 9.12 5.03
N ALA A 76 17.06 8.05 4.71
CA ALA A 76 15.61 8.10 4.57
C ALA A 76 14.94 8.55 5.88
N LEU A 77 15.36 8.02 7.04
CA LEU A 77 14.81 8.43 8.33
C LEU A 77 15.17 9.87 8.69
N VAL A 78 16.39 10.34 8.38
CA VAL A 78 16.78 11.76 8.58
C VAL A 78 15.89 12.67 7.75
N VAL A 79 15.74 12.38 6.45
CA VAL A 79 14.87 13.18 5.57
C VAL A 79 13.43 13.14 6.03
N PHE A 80 12.92 11.98 6.47
CA PHE A 80 11.57 11.82 7.00
C PHE A 80 11.32 12.67 8.24
N VAL A 81 12.25 12.64 9.20
CA VAL A 81 12.18 13.43 10.44
C VAL A 81 12.20 14.93 10.13
N LEU A 82 13.15 15.37 9.29
CA LEU A 82 13.26 16.78 8.92
C LEU A 82 12.04 17.26 8.12
N ALA A 83 11.51 16.43 7.24
CA ALA A 83 10.33 16.75 6.45
C ALA A 83 9.07 16.87 7.32
N ASN A 84 8.85 15.96 8.28
CA ASN A 84 7.70 16.03 9.18
C ASN A 84 7.82 17.20 10.19
N ALA A 85 9.01 17.45 10.72
CA ALA A 85 9.27 18.65 11.53
C ALA A 85 9.04 19.92 10.70
N GLY A 86 9.53 19.97 9.46
CA GLY A 86 9.27 21.07 8.53
C GLY A 86 7.77 21.26 8.22
N THR A 87 7.02 20.16 8.08
CA THR A 87 5.56 20.23 7.92
C THR A 87 4.90 20.82 9.16
N ALA A 88 5.33 20.42 10.37
CA ALA A 88 4.79 20.95 11.62
C ALA A 88 5.10 22.45 11.82
N LEU A 89 6.21 22.93 11.28
CA LEU A 89 6.66 24.32 11.41
C LEU A 89 6.19 25.24 10.29
N THR A 90 5.67 24.67 9.17
CA THR A 90 5.32 25.50 8.02
C THR A 90 4.13 26.40 8.31
N GLY A 91 4.20 27.64 7.81
CA GLY A 91 3.10 28.60 7.74
C GLY A 91 2.59 28.85 6.32
N SER A 92 3.04 28.06 5.34
CA SER A 92 2.66 28.27 3.94
C SER A 92 2.26 26.98 3.22
N TYR A 93 1.35 27.11 2.27
CA TYR A 93 0.92 26.00 1.42
C TYR A 93 2.08 25.40 0.59
N ALA A 94 2.96 26.24 0.06
CA ALA A 94 4.12 25.78 -0.70
C ALA A 94 5.09 24.98 0.18
N GLY A 95 5.34 25.42 1.41
CA GLY A 95 6.11 24.68 2.42
C GLY A 95 5.47 23.36 2.75
N LEU A 96 4.14 23.30 2.93
CA LEU A 96 3.40 22.06 3.13
C LEU A 96 3.66 21.08 1.98
N LEU A 97 3.47 21.48 0.74
CA LEU A 97 3.68 20.59 -0.42
C LEU A 97 5.12 20.10 -0.52
N GLY A 98 6.11 20.99 -0.35
CA GLY A 98 7.53 20.63 -0.42
C GLY A 98 7.94 19.62 0.65
N THR A 99 7.52 19.86 1.90
CA THR A 99 7.84 18.95 3.02
C THR A 99 7.10 17.61 2.88
N ARG A 100 5.87 17.60 2.40
CA ARG A 100 5.12 16.35 2.11
C ARG A 100 5.76 15.55 0.97
N ALA A 101 6.24 16.19 -0.08
CA ALA A 101 7.00 15.55 -1.15
C ALA A 101 8.27 14.88 -0.62
N LEU A 102 9.04 15.57 0.24
CA LEU A 102 10.25 15.02 0.87
C LEU A 102 9.92 13.84 1.80
N ALA A 103 8.87 13.96 2.63
CA ALA A 103 8.43 12.88 3.51
C ALA A 103 8.01 11.64 2.70
N GLY A 104 7.26 11.83 1.61
CA GLY A 104 6.87 10.76 0.71
C GLY A 104 8.07 10.08 0.04
N ALA A 105 9.03 10.84 -0.47
CA ALA A 105 10.24 10.29 -1.05
C ALA A 105 11.04 9.46 -0.02
N ALA A 106 11.19 9.97 1.20
CA ALA A 106 11.85 9.27 2.29
C ALA A 106 11.15 7.93 2.63
N ALA A 107 9.82 7.93 2.76
CA ALA A 107 9.04 6.74 3.05
C ALA A 107 9.12 5.70 1.90
N GLY A 108 9.10 6.16 0.64
CA GLY A 108 9.23 5.31 -0.53
C GLY A 108 10.61 4.65 -0.68
N LEU A 109 11.66 5.26 -0.11
CA LEU A 109 12.99 4.66 -0.02
C LEU A 109 13.13 3.73 1.18
N PHE A 110 12.61 4.13 2.34
CA PHE A 110 12.70 3.37 3.57
C PHE A 110 12.03 2.00 3.47
N THR A 111 10.79 1.95 2.99
CA THR A 111 9.95 0.74 3.04
C THR A 111 10.60 -0.47 2.36
N PRO A 112 11.05 -0.42 1.09
CA PRO A 112 11.72 -1.56 0.46
C PRO A 112 13.09 -1.86 1.06
N ALA A 113 13.84 -0.85 1.52
CA ALA A 113 15.12 -1.03 2.17
C ALA A 113 14.97 -1.72 3.54
N ALA A 114 13.94 -1.37 4.31
CA ALA A 114 13.63 -2.01 5.60
C ALA A 114 13.24 -3.47 5.43
N ALA A 115 12.40 -3.79 4.44
CA ALA A 115 12.04 -5.17 4.11
C ALA A 115 13.27 -6.01 3.72
N THR A 116 14.15 -5.46 2.87
CA THR A 116 15.40 -6.10 2.45
C THR A 116 16.34 -6.32 3.64
N ALA A 117 16.53 -5.31 4.48
CA ALA A 117 17.37 -5.40 5.67
C ALA A 117 16.83 -6.44 6.67
N ALA A 118 15.52 -6.47 6.91
CA ALA A 118 14.90 -7.41 7.83
C ALA A 118 15.17 -8.87 7.43
N VAL A 119 15.05 -9.18 6.14
CA VAL A 119 15.35 -10.53 5.60
C VAL A 119 16.83 -10.89 5.72
N ALA A 120 17.72 -9.92 5.52
CA ALA A 120 19.17 -10.13 5.57
C ALA A 120 19.71 -10.30 7.00
N LEU A 121 19.00 -9.80 8.01
CA LEU A 121 19.42 -9.82 9.42
C LEU A 121 19.08 -11.10 10.17
N VAL A 122 18.32 -12.02 9.55
CA VAL A 122 17.83 -13.24 10.21
C VAL A 122 18.12 -14.48 9.36
N PRO A 123 18.22 -15.68 10.01
CA PRO A 123 18.35 -16.94 9.30
C PRO A 123 17.16 -17.21 8.36
N PRO A 124 17.33 -18.06 7.32
CA PRO A 124 16.29 -18.36 6.32
C PRO A 124 14.92 -18.73 6.92
N GLU A 125 14.91 -19.51 8.02
CA GLU A 125 13.70 -20.01 8.68
C GLU A 125 12.88 -18.90 9.35
N ARG A 126 13.47 -17.74 9.60
CA ARG A 126 12.85 -16.58 10.27
C ARG A 126 12.54 -15.41 9.34
N ARG A 127 12.90 -15.51 8.05
CA ARG A 127 12.74 -14.40 7.07
C ARG A 127 11.28 -13.97 6.93
N GLY A 128 10.34 -14.90 6.85
CA GLY A 128 8.92 -14.59 6.77
C GLY A 128 8.43 -13.82 8.01
N ARG A 129 8.85 -14.24 9.22
CA ARG A 129 8.50 -13.54 10.46
C ARG A 129 9.10 -12.14 10.55
N ALA A 130 10.34 -11.96 10.11
CA ALA A 130 10.99 -10.66 10.09
C ALA A 130 10.30 -9.69 9.11
N LEU A 131 9.98 -10.17 7.90
CA LEU A 131 9.22 -9.40 6.92
C LEU A 131 7.83 -9.06 7.44
N GLY A 132 7.14 -10.05 8.04
CA GLY A 132 5.83 -9.85 8.65
C GLY A 132 5.84 -8.79 9.76
N LEU A 133 6.92 -8.70 10.56
CA LEU A 133 7.06 -7.69 11.61
C LEU A 133 7.21 -6.27 11.01
N VAL A 134 8.01 -6.11 9.95
CA VAL A 134 8.20 -4.81 9.28
C VAL A 134 6.91 -4.35 8.59
N LEU A 135 6.24 -5.23 7.85
CA LEU A 135 4.97 -4.93 7.18
C LEU A 135 3.84 -4.73 8.21
N GLY A 136 3.83 -5.55 9.27
CA GLY A 136 2.92 -5.39 10.40
C GLY A 136 3.10 -4.07 11.14
N GLY A 137 4.33 -3.57 11.23
CA GLY A 137 4.62 -2.23 11.76
C GLY A 137 3.89 -1.15 10.96
N MET A 138 3.93 -1.20 9.64
CA MET A 138 3.22 -0.25 8.77
C MET A 138 1.69 -0.33 8.95
N SER A 139 1.15 -1.55 9.00
CA SER A 139 -0.28 -1.77 9.25
C SER A 139 -0.70 -1.28 10.64
N ALA A 140 0.11 -1.55 11.67
CA ALA A 140 -0.15 -1.05 13.02
C ALA A 140 -0.08 0.49 13.07
N GLY A 141 0.83 1.12 12.33
CA GLY A 141 0.89 2.58 12.17
C GLY A 141 -0.40 3.15 11.59
N THR A 142 -0.96 2.49 10.59
CA THR A 142 -2.24 2.89 10.00
C THR A 142 -3.40 2.71 10.97
N VAL A 143 -3.51 1.56 11.65
CA VAL A 143 -4.67 1.22 12.48
C VAL A 143 -4.62 1.87 13.87
N LEU A 144 -3.45 1.95 14.48
CA LEU A 144 -3.26 2.50 15.83
C LEU A 144 -2.69 3.91 15.79
N GLY A 145 -1.70 4.14 14.92
CA GLY A 145 -0.97 5.42 14.86
C GLY A 145 -1.83 6.56 14.33
N VAL A 146 -2.64 6.30 13.31
CA VAL A 146 -3.50 7.36 12.73
C VAL A 146 -4.55 7.86 13.73
N PRO A 147 -5.38 7.02 14.35
CA PRO A 147 -6.32 7.51 15.35
C PRO A 147 -5.63 8.18 16.55
N LEU A 148 -4.47 7.65 17.00
CA LEU A 148 -3.71 8.28 18.06
C LEU A 148 -3.22 9.68 17.66
N GLY A 149 -2.70 9.83 16.44
CA GLY A 149 -2.31 11.13 15.89
C GLY A 149 -3.48 12.11 15.82
N LEU A 150 -4.66 11.65 15.40
CA LEU A 150 -5.86 12.48 15.34
C LEU A 150 -6.41 12.86 16.72
N LEU A 151 -6.31 11.98 17.73
CA LEU A 151 -6.64 12.32 19.12
C LEU A 151 -5.70 13.39 19.67
N VAL A 152 -4.39 13.28 19.39
CA VAL A 152 -3.42 14.33 19.73
C VAL A 152 -3.73 15.64 19.00
N ALA A 153 -4.10 15.56 17.72
CA ALA A 153 -4.49 16.73 16.94
C ALA A 153 -5.76 17.41 17.48
N ALA A 154 -6.75 16.65 17.93
CA ALA A 154 -7.96 17.17 18.52
C ALA A 154 -7.70 17.94 19.83
N ALA A 155 -6.72 17.51 20.62
CA ALA A 155 -6.35 18.13 21.90
C ALA A 155 -5.39 19.32 21.74
N HIS A 156 -4.45 19.26 20.78
CA HIS A 156 -3.30 20.19 20.71
C HIS A 156 -3.07 20.79 19.31
N GLY A 157 -4.01 20.58 18.38
CA GLY A 157 -3.90 21.03 17.00
C GLY A 157 -3.13 20.07 16.06
N TRP A 158 -3.34 20.23 14.78
CA TRP A 158 -2.80 19.32 13.75
C TRP A 158 -1.26 19.22 13.74
N ARG A 159 -0.57 20.31 14.12
CA ARG A 159 0.90 20.34 14.24
C ARG A 159 1.41 19.37 15.30
N ALA A 160 0.68 19.16 16.38
CA ALA A 160 1.06 18.22 17.44
C ALA A 160 1.06 16.77 16.96
N ALA A 161 0.15 16.39 16.05
CA ALA A 161 0.18 15.08 15.42
C ALA A 161 1.46 14.87 14.58
N LEU A 162 1.93 15.89 13.88
CA LEU A 162 3.18 15.81 13.12
C LEU A 162 4.41 15.76 14.02
N TRP A 163 4.39 16.44 15.15
CA TRP A 163 5.43 16.30 16.17
C TRP A 163 5.48 14.90 16.77
N LEU A 164 4.32 14.25 16.98
CA LEU A 164 4.25 12.84 17.37
C LEU A 164 4.91 11.94 16.33
N ILE A 165 4.58 12.12 15.04
CA ILE A 165 5.17 11.37 13.92
C ILE A 165 6.69 11.62 13.85
N THR A 166 7.11 12.87 14.02
CA THR A 166 8.53 13.25 14.08
C THR A 166 9.25 12.52 15.23
N ALA A 167 8.68 12.50 16.43
CA ALA A 167 9.25 11.81 17.58
C ALA A 167 9.39 10.30 17.35
N LEU A 168 8.38 9.65 16.74
CA LEU A 168 8.46 8.25 16.33
C LEU A 168 9.57 8.03 15.30
N GLY A 169 9.71 8.93 14.33
CA GLY A 169 10.78 8.92 13.34
C GLY A 169 12.17 9.07 13.96
N VAL A 170 12.33 9.98 14.94
CA VAL A 170 13.58 10.16 15.70
C VAL A 170 13.92 8.90 16.48
N ALA A 171 12.96 8.30 17.17
CA ALA A 171 13.19 7.05 17.91
C ALA A 171 13.64 5.92 16.97
N ALA A 172 13.02 5.79 15.81
CA ALA A 172 13.42 4.83 14.78
C ALA A 172 14.82 5.15 14.23
N LEU A 173 15.12 6.43 13.97
CA LEU A 173 16.43 6.90 13.47
C LEU A 173 17.55 6.55 14.44
N LEU A 174 17.40 6.92 15.72
CA LEU A 174 18.40 6.65 16.76
C LEU A 174 18.60 5.13 16.93
N GLY A 175 17.51 4.36 16.91
CA GLY A 175 17.56 2.90 16.99
C GLY A 175 18.29 2.28 15.80
N VAL A 176 17.93 2.66 14.58
CA VAL A 176 18.54 2.12 13.33
C VAL A 176 20.00 2.57 13.24
N ALA A 177 20.31 3.84 13.52
CA ALA A 177 21.68 4.34 13.47
C ALA A 177 22.60 3.67 14.52
N GLY A 178 22.06 3.37 15.72
CA GLY A 178 22.83 2.76 16.80
C GLY A 178 22.96 1.23 16.72
N ALA A 179 21.91 0.53 16.26
CA ALA A 179 21.84 -0.93 16.40
C ALA A 179 21.90 -1.71 15.09
N LEU A 180 21.75 -1.06 13.91
CA LEU A 180 21.75 -1.77 12.64
C LEU A 180 23.20 -1.99 12.16
N PRO A 181 23.65 -3.25 11.99
CA PRO A 181 24.96 -3.52 11.42
C PRO A 181 25.01 -3.13 9.92
N PRO A 182 26.18 -2.98 9.32
CA PRO A 182 26.30 -2.82 7.88
C PRO A 182 25.67 -4.02 7.17
N VAL A 183 24.61 -3.78 6.40
CA VAL A 183 23.91 -4.82 5.64
C VAL A 183 24.21 -4.62 4.17
N ARG A 184 24.76 -5.66 3.52
CA ARG A 184 24.84 -5.72 2.06
C ARG A 184 23.46 -6.13 1.55
N GLY A 185 22.70 -5.18 1.02
CA GLY A 185 21.39 -5.45 0.43
C GLY A 185 21.50 -6.10 -0.94
N ALA A 186 20.50 -6.88 -1.32
CA ALA A 186 20.32 -7.25 -2.72
C ALA A 186 20.08 -5.97 -3.55
N ALA A 187 20.72 -5.87 -4.69
CA ALA A 187 20.53 -4.75 -5.59
C ALA A 187 19.05 -4.65 -5.99
N ALA A 188 18.46 -3.46 -5.83
CA ALA A 188 17.10 -3.24 -6.30
C ALA A 188 17.02 -3.43 -7.81
N PRO A 189 15.92 -3.98 -8.35
CA PRO A 189 15.74 -4.15 -9.79
C PRO A 189 15.93 -2.83 -10.53
N SER A 190 16.73 -2.83 -11.60
CA SER A 190 16.99 -1.66 -12.43
C SER A 190 15.70 -1.14 -13.09
N LEU A 191 15.68 0.14 -13.48
CA LEU A 191 14.55 0.72 -14.23
C LEU A 191 14.24 -0.11 -15.49
N ARG A 192 15.28 -0.55 -16.22
CA ARG A 192 15.11 -1.40 -17.41
C ARG A 192 14.42 -2.72 -17.07
N ALA A 193 14.78 -3.36 -15.96
CA ALA A 193 14.11 -4.58 -15.51
C ALA A 193 12.64 -4.33 -15.14
N ARG A 194 12.32 -3.18 -14.53
CA ARG A 194 10.95 -2.79 -14.19
C ARG A 194 10.12 -2.52 -15.46
N PHE A 195 10.61 -1.73 -16.41
CA PHE A 195 9.92 -1.51 -17.68
C PHE A 195 9.80 -2.79 -18.51
N GLY A 196 10.83 -3.65 -18.51
CA GLY A 196 10.76 -4.97 -19.13
C GLY A 196 9.70 -5.88 -18.50
N ALA A 197 9.49 -5.79 -17.18
CA ALA A 197 8.38 -6.51 -16.53
C ALA A 197 7.01 -5.94 -16.95
N LEU A 198 6.87 -4.62 -17.07
CA LEU A 198 5.63 -3.98 -17.52
C LEU A 198 5.28 -4.31 -18.97
N ALA A 199 6.28 -4.58 -19.82
CA ALA A 199 6.07 -5.02 -21.19
C ALA A 199 5.39 -6.41 -21.29
N ARG A 200 5.34 -7.17 -20.19
CA ARG A 200 4.61 -8.45 -20.13
C ARG A 200 3.12 -8.18 -19.89
N PRO A 201 2.22 -8.60 -20.79
CA PRO A 201 0.79 -8.25 -20.72
C PRO A 201 0.12 -8.68 -19.40
N ARG A 202 0.49 -9.85 -18.85
CA ARG A 202 -0.03 -10.32 -17.55
C ARG A 202 0.32 -9.34 -16.41
N VAL A 203 1.58 -8.88 -16.35
CA VAL A 203 2.03 -7.93 -15.35
C VAL A 203 1.34 -6.58 -15.54
N ALA A 204 1.25 -6.10 -16.79
CA ALA A 204 0.60 -4.84 -17.11
C ALA A 204 -0.87 -4.82 -16.64
N VAL A 205 -1.62 -5.89 -16.87
CA VAL A 205 -3.02 -6.01 -16.41
C VAL A 205 -3.11 -6.00 -14.88
N VAL A 206 -2.26 -6.76 -14.18
CA VAL A 206 -2.26 -6.77 -12.70
C VAL A 206 -1.96 -5.39 -12.15
N VAL A 207 -0.93 -4.71 -12.67
CA VAL A 207 -0.52 -3.37 -12.28
C VAL A 207 -1.62 -2.33 -12.56
N ALA A 208 -2.26 -2.40 -13.73
CA ALA A 208 -3.35 -1.49 -14.11
C ALA A 208 -4.59 -1.69 -13.21
N VAL A 209 -4.95 -2.93 -12.89
CA VAL A 209 -6.09 -3.22 -12.00
C VAL A 209 -5.77 -2.77 -10.56
N THR A 210 -4.53 -2.93 -10.08
CA THR A 210 -4.10 -2.38 -8.78
C THR A 210 -4.17 -0.85 -8.79
N PHE A 211 -3.72 -0.21 -9.87
CA PHE A 211 -3.81 1.23 -10.02
C PHE A 211 -5.27 1.73 -9.92
N THR A 212 -6.21 1.13 -10.65
CA THR A 212 -7.63 1.54 -10.58
C THR A 212 -8.23 1.31 -9.19
N GLN A 213 -7.90 0.19 -8.52
CA GLN A 213 -8.33 -0.08 -7.15
C GLN A 213 -7.87 1.01 -6.18
N THR A 214 -6.62 1.46 -6.31
CA THR A 214 -6.06 2.46 -5.41
C THR A 214 -6.47 3.89 -5.76
N VAL A 215 -6.70 4.20 -7.04
CA VAL A 215 -7.39 5.45 -7.43
C VAL A 215 -8.74 5.56 -6.73
N ALA A 216 -9.53 4.48 -6.73
CA ALA A 216 -10.83 4.45 -6.06
C ALA A 216 -10.69 4.49 -4.53
N GLY A 217 -9.95 3.54 -3.95
CA GLY A 217 -9.89 3.36 -2.49
C GLY A 217 -9.04 4.42 -1.79
N LEU A 218 -7.75 4.53 -2.11
CA LEU A 218 -6.86 5.49 -1.45
C LEU A 218 -7.15 6.94 -1.84
N GLY A 219 -7.61 7.17 -3.08
CA GLY A 219 -8.03 8.49 -3.51
C GLY A 219 -9.20 9.00 -2.68
N LEU A 220 -10.24 8.20 -2.48
CA LEU A 220 -11.39 8.55 -1.65
C LEU A 220 -11.01 8.67 -0.17
N TYR A 221 -10.10 7.83 0.33
CA TYR A 221 -9.63 7.88 1.72
C TYR A 221 -9.09 9.27 2.09
N THR A 222 -8.43 9.96 1.16
CA THR A 222 -7.92 11.33 1.36
C THR A 222 -9.02 12.30 1.80
N TYR A 223 -10.24 12.13 1.30
CA TYR A 223 -11.39 12.99 1.58
C TYR A 223 -12.45 12.31 2.45
N LEU A 224 -12.05 11.28 3.21
CA LEU A 224 -12.99 10.51 4.04
C LEU A 224 -13.72 11.39 5.06
N GLU A 225 -13.01 12.33 5.70
CA GLU A 225 -13.59 13.22 6.69
C GLU A 225 -14.68 14.12 6.10
N PRO A 226 -14.45 14.93 5.05
CA PRO A 226 -15.49 15.74 4.43
C PRO A 226 -16.65 14.89 3.86
N VAL A 227 -16.37 13.69 3.37
CA VAL A 227 -17.41 12.76 2.91
C VAL A 227 -18.30 12.33 4.06
N LEU A 228 -17.74 11.86 5.16
CA LEU A 228 -18.51 11.39 6.32
C LEU A 228 -19.27 12.53 7.00
N HIS A 229 -18.68 13.71 7.11
CA HIS A 229 -19.36 14.90 7.59
C HIS A 229 -20.60 15.22 6.72
N ARG A 230 -20.45 15.17 5.40
CA ARG A 230 -21.52 15.48 4.46
C ARG A 230 -22.61 14.42 4.40
N VAL A 231 -22.24 13.14 4.47
CA VAL A 231 -23.17 12.00 4.32
C VAL A 231 -23.91 11.69 5.62
N ALA A 232 -23.26 11.77 6.77
CA ALA A 232 -23.79 11.30 8.03
C ALA A 232 -23.71 12.35 9.17
N GLY A 233 -23.32 13.60 8.89
CA GLY A 233 -23.22 14.66 9.89
C GLY A 233 -22.18 14.40 10.98
N ILE A 234 -21.14 13.60 10.68
CA ILE A 234 -20.17 13.12 11.66
C ILE A 234 -19.22 14.23 12.08
N GLY A 235 -19.18 14.52 13.38
CA GLY A 235 -18.27 15.53 13.95
C GLY A 235 -16.82 15.06 14.14
N SER A 236 -16.58 13.74 14.24
CA SER A 236 -15.24 13.16 14.38
C SER A 236 -15.07 11.93 13.50
N VAL A 237 -14.07 11.94 12.65
CA VAL A 237 -13.73 10.83 11.75
C VAL A 237 -13.02 9.67 12.48
N VAL A 238 -12.48 9.90 13.66
CA VAL A 238 -11.60 8.95 14.38
C VAL A 238 -12.24 7.56 14.59
N PRO A 239 -13.47 7.40 15.10
CA PRO A 239 -14.07 6.08 15.28
C PRO A 239 -14.24 5.32 13.95
N TYR A 240 -14.51 6.04 12.88
CA TYR A 240 -14.74 5.48 11.54
C TYR A 240 -13.44 5.00 10.88
N LEU A 241 -12.32 5.68 11.14
CA LEU A 241 -10.98 5.22 10.74
C LEU A 241 -10.57 3.95 11.48
N TRP A 242 -10.93 3.82 12.76
CA TRP A 242 -10.76 2.56 13.51
C TRP A 242 -11.52 1.41 12.84
N VAL A 243 -12.79 1.65 12.51
CA VAL A 243 -13.65 0.64 11.87
C VAL A 243 -13.08 0.23 10.50
N TRP A 244 -12.67 1.19 9.68
CA TRP A 244 -12.01 0.94 8.41
C TRP A 244 -10.70 0.17 8.58
N GLY A 245 -9.86 0.56 9.52
CA GLY A 245 -8.57 -0.08 9.81
C GLY A 245 -8.72 -1.52 10.34
N ILE A 246 -9.65 -1.76 11.26
CA ILE A 246 -9.98 -3.10 11.77
C ILE A 246 -10.45 -3.99 10.62
N GLY A 247 -11.34 -3.48 9.76
CA GLY A 247 -11.73 -4.17 8.53
C GLY A 247 -10.52 -4.57 7.70
N GLY A 248 -9.57 -3.65 7.50
CA GLY A 248 -8.33 -3.89 6.77
C GLY A 248 -7.48 -5.02 7.34
N VAL A 249 -7.28 -5.04 8.67
CA VAL A 249 -6.56 -6.12 9.35
C VAL A 249 -7.26 -7.46 9.15
N CYS A 250 -8.57 -7.52 9.40
CA CYS A 250 -9.35 -8.74 9.20
C CYS A 250 -9.26 -9.25 7.76
N GLY A 251 -9.42 -8.34 6.79
CA GLY A 251 -9.30 -8.67 5.37
C GLY A 251 -7.92 -9.21 4.99
N SER A 252 -6.85 -8.58 5.46
CA SER A 252 -5.48 -9.04 5.22
C SER A 252 -5.21 -10.43 5.79
N LEU A 253 -5.71 -10.72 6.99
CA LEU A 253 -5.55 -12.04 7.63
C LEU A 253 -6.31 -13.13 6.89
N LEU A 254 -7.48 -12.83 6.36
CA LEU A 254 -8.33 -13.77 5.63
C LEU A 254 -7.87 -13.98 4.18
N ALA A 255 -7.20 -13.01 3.57
CA ALA A 255 -6.87 -13.00 2.16
C ALA A 255 -6.00 -14.20 1.72
N GLY A 256 -4.99 -14.57 2.53
CA GLY A 256 -4.15 -15.73 2.26
C GLY A 256 -4.97 -17.02 2.22
N THR A 257 -5.77 -17.24 3.26
CA THR A 257 -6.65 -18.42 3.36
C THR A 257 -7.66 -18.49 2.21
N LEU A 258 -8.17 -17.33 1.76
CA LEU A 258 -9.09 -17.27 0.62
C LEU A 258 -8.39 -17.63 -0.71
N VAL A 259 -7.16 -17.16 -0.90
CA VAL A 259 -6.35 -17.52 -2.08
C VAL A 259 -6.07 -19.03 -2.07
N ASP A 260 -5.62 -19.58 -0.94
CA ASP A 260 -5.28 -20.99 -0.81
C ASP A 260 -6.50 -21.93 -1.01
N ARG A 261 -7.66 -21.57 -0.44
CA ARG A 261 -8.90 -22.35 -0.58
C ARG A 261 -9.51 -22.28 -1.96
N THR A 262 -9.44 -21.12 -2.62
CA THR A 262 -10.08 -20.96 -3.93
C THR A 262 -9.20 -21.42 -5.07
N GLY A 263 -7.88 -21.36 -4.93
CA GLY A 263 -6.90 -21.58 -6.02
C GLY A 263 -7.07 -20.64 -7.20
N LYS A 264 -7.90 -19.60 -7.09
CA LYS A 264 -8.29 -18.70 -8.18
C LYS A 264 -8.01 -17.22 -7.85
N PRO A 265 -6.73 -16.80 -7.73
CA PRO A 265 -6.39 -15.44 -7.33
C PRO A 265 -6.94 -14.35 -8.25
N ALA A 266 -7.10 -14.65 -9.55
CA ALA A 266 -7.69 -13.69 -10.50
C ALA A 266 -9.19 -13.46 -10.22
N LEU A 267 -9.96 -14.52 -9.94
CA LEU A 267 -11.37 -14.40 -9.58
C LEU A 267 -11.54 -13.69 -8.23
N LEU A 268 -10.67 -14.00 -7.26
CA LEU A 268 -10.70 -13.32 -5.97
C LEU A 268 -10.41 -11.82 -6.11
N ALA A 269 -9.43 -11.44 -6.94
CA ALA A 269 -9.11 -10.04 -7.18
C ALA A 269 -10.30 -9.25 -7.76
N VAL A 270 -11.00 -9.80 -8.77
CA VAL A 270 -12.16 -9.11 -9.34
C VAL A 270 -13.35 -9.07 -8.40
N ALA A 271 -13.56 -10.12 -7.61
CA ALA A 271 -14.60 -10.16 -6.58
C ALA A 271 -14.36 -9.08 -5.50
N LEU A 272 -13.13 -8.98 -4.97
CA LEU A 272 -12.75 -7.96 -4.00
C LEU A 272 -12.91 -6.53 -4.57
N LEU A 273 -12.52 -6.32 -5.83
CA LEU A 273 -12.68 -5.02 -6.49
C LEU A 273 -14.16 -4.66 -6.72
N GLY A 274 -14.98 -5.63 -7.13
CA GLY A 274 -16.43 -5.43 -7.26
C GLY A 274 -17.10 -5.13 -5.92
N THR A 275 -16.71 -5.85 -4.86
CA THR A 275 -17.17 -5.59 -3.49
C THR A 275 -16.75 -4.20 -3.00
N LEU A 276 -15.52 -3.75 -3.32
CA LEU A 276 -15.09 -2.38 -3.06
C LEU A 276 -16.02 -1.38 -3.76
N GLY A 277 -16.24 -1.56 -5.06
CA GLY A 277 -17.16 -0.68 -5.83
C GLY A 277 -18.55 -0.62 -5.22
N GLY A 278 -19.11 -1.76 -4.82
CA GLY A 278 -20.41 -1.83 -4.14
C GLY A 278 -20.41 -1.11 -2.79
N ALA A 279 -19.39 -1.29 -1.96
CA ALA A 279 -19.27 -0.61 -0.66
C ALA A 279 -19.18 0.92 -0.85
N LEU A 280 -18.36 1.37 -1.81
CA LEU A 280 -18.24 2.80 -2.12
C LEU A 280 -19.54 3.38 -2.69
N ALA A 281 -20.23 2.63 -3.57
CA ALA A 281 -21.53 3.05 -4.10
C ALA A 281 -22.60 3.17 -3.01
N LEU A 282 -22.58 2.33 -1.99
CA LEU A 282 -23.53 2.33 -0.90
C LEU A 282 -23.32 3.50 0.09
N LEU A 283 -22.09 3.99 0.22
CA LEU A 283 -21.69 4.95 1.24
C LEU A 283 -22.55 6.23 1.29
N PRO A 284 -22.95 6.88 0.17
CA PRO A 284 -23.76 8.09 0.20
C PRO A 284 -25.14 7.91 0.85
N TRP A 285 -25.74 6.73 0.75
CA TRP A 285 -27.05 6.43 1.32
C TRP A 285 -26.97 5.84 2.73
N ALA A 286 -25.82 5.30 3.11
CA ALA A 286 -25.61 4.66 4.41
C ALA A 286 -25.75 5.65 5.59
N GLY A 287 -25.53 6.95 5.36
CA GLY A 287 -25.69 7.99 6.38
C GLY A 287 -27.14 8.27 6.79
N ALA A 288 -28.12 7.83 6.00
CA ALA A 288 -29.54 8.00 6.32
C ALA A 288 -30.00 7.16 7.53
N VAL A 289 -29.25 6.10 7.89
CA VAL A 289 -29.56 5.24 9.03
C VAL A 289 -28.38 5.26 10.01
N PRO A 290 -28.60 5.59 11.28
CA PRO A 290 -27.56 5.61 12.30
C PRO A 290 -26.81 4.27 12.35
N GLY A 291 -25.48 4.32 12.29
CA GLY A 291 -24.61 3.15 12.33
C GLY A 291 -24.46 2.36 11.00
N LEU A 292 -25.35 2.53 10.03
CA LEU A 292 -25.24 1.80 8.76
C LEU A 292 -23.97 2.16 7.98
N VAL A 293 -23.45 3.38 8.14
CA VAL A 293 -22.21 3.85 7.52
C VAL A 293 -20.98 3.01 7.90
N LEU A 294 -21.03 2.32 9.05
CA LEU A 294 -19.96 1.43 9.50
C LEU A 294 -19.79 0.21 8.58
N LEU A 295 -20.88 -0.29 8.00
CA LEU A 295 -20.84 -1.48 7.13
C LEU A 295 -20.00 -1.24 5.87
N PRO A 296 -20.26 -0.24 5.01
CA PRO A 296 -19.41 0.01 3.85
C PRO A 296 -17.98 0.37 4.22
N LEU A 297 -17.72 0.99 5.38
CA LEU A 297 -16.36 1.29 5.84
C LEU A 297 -15.57 0.04 6.22
N VAL A 298 -16.17 -0.87 7.01
CA VAL A 298 -15.54 -2.17 7.33
C VAL A 298 -15.25 -2.96 6.06
N VAL A 299 -16.24 -3.05 5.16
CA VAL A 299 -16.10 -3.79 3.90
C VAL A 299 -14.99 -3.17 3.04
N TRP A 300 -15.00 -1.84 2.86
CA TRP A 300 -13.96 -1.14 2.12
C TRP A 300 -12.56 -1.40 2.70
N GLY A 301 -12.38 -1.27 4.03
CA GLY A 301 -11.12 -1.59 4.68
C GLY A 301 -10.70 -3.04 4.41
N ALA A 302 -11.60 -3.98 4.64
CA ALA A 302 -11.34 -5.41 4.48
C ALA A 302 -10.93 -5.76 3.05
N VAL A 303 -11.71 -5.38 2.05
CA VAL A 303 -11.42 -5.75 0.66
C VAL A 303 -10.25 -4.95 0.09
N GLY A 304 -10.06 -3.69 0.53
CA GLY A 304 -8.96 -2.85 0.08
C GLY A 304 -7.58 -3.42 0.45
N TRP A 305 -7.42 -3.91 1.67
CA TRP A 305 -6.17 -4.51 2.14
C TRP A 305 -6.03 -5.97 1.71
N ALA A 306 -7.12 -6.74 1.70
CA ALA A 306 -7.12 -8.11 1.18
C ALA A 306 -6.66 -8.19 -0.28
N PHE A 307 -6.94 -7.18 -1.08
CA PHE A 307 -6.66 -7.13 -2.52
C PHE A 307 -5.17 -7.29 -2.86
N VAL A 308 -4.28 -6.90 -1.97
CA VAL A 308 -2.81 -7.01 -2.17
C VAL A 308 -2.37 -8.45 -2.37
N VAL A 309 -2.95 -9.39 -1.61
CA VAL A 309 -2.50 -10.80 -1.57
C VAL A 309 -2.71 -11.51 -2.91
N PRO A 310 -3.93 -11.55 -3.51
CA PRO A 310 -4.13 -12.19 -4.81
C PRO A 310 -3.32 -11.50 -5.93
N GLN A 311 -3.10 -10.19 -5.86
CA GLN A 311 -2.27 -9.50 -6.85
C GLN A 311 -0.80 -9.91 -6.75
N GLN A 312 -0.24 -9.98 -5.54
CA GLN A 312 1.13 -10.48 -5.34
C GLN A 312 1.28 -11.93 -5.78
N HIS A 313 0.28 -12.80 -5.47
CA HIS A 313 0.29 -14.18 -5.92
C HIS A 313 0.32 -14.29 -7.45
N ARG A 314 -0.39 -13.44 -8.17
CA ARG A 314 -0.38 -13.39 -9.64
C ARG A 314 0.94 -12.89 -10.23
N LEU A 315 1.69 -12.05 -9.51
CA LEU A 315 2.97 -11.49 -9.95
C LEU A 315 4.16 -12.39 -9.64
N LEU A 316 4.05 -13.24 -8.61
CA LEU A 316 5.08 -14.16 -8.16
C LEU A 316 5.03 -15.54 -8.85
N GLY A 317 4.23 -15.72 -9.91
CA GLY A 317 4.13 -16.96 -10.68
C GLY A 317 5.49 -17.54 -11.11
N PRO A 318 5.53 -18.71 -11.79
CA PRO A 318 6.73 -19.54 -11.92
C PRO A 318 7.98 -18.86 -12.52
N ASP A 319 7.87 -17.65 -13.02
CA ASP A 319 8.97 -16.85 -13.57
C ASP A 319 9.62 -15.96 -12.48
N ALA A 320 10.31 -16.57 -11.51
CA ALA A 320 10.93 -15.88 -10.38
C ALA A 320 11.90 -14.74 -10.77
N GLN A 321 12.46 -14.75 -11.98
CA GLN A 321 13.39 -13.73 -12.46
C GLN A 321 12.75 -12.36 -12.75
N GLY A 322 11.43 -12.31 -12.95
CA GLY A 322 10.68 -11.06 -13.14
C GLY A 322 9.87 -10.63 -11.90
N GLY A 323 9.61 -11.56 -10.96
CA GLY A 323 8.69 -11.37 -9.84
C GLY A 323 8.99 -10.17 -8.95
N ALA A 324 10.24 -9.98 -8.52
CA ALA A 324 10.62 -8.83 -7.66
C ALA A 324 10.43 -7.48 -8.36
N ALA A 325 10.74 -7.39 -9.67
CA ALA A 325 10.53 -6.17 -10.45
C ALA A 325 9.03 -5.88 -10.62
N ALA A 326 8.23 -6.92 -10.88
CA ALA A 326 6.79 -6.81 -11.04
C ALA A 326 6.08 -6.42 -9.72
N VAL A 327 6.49 -6.99 -8.59
CA VAL A 327 6.00 -6.61 -7.26
C VAL A 327 6.36 -5.16 -6.94
N GLY A 328 7.58 -4.73 -7.26
CA GLY A 328 7.99 -3.34 -7.09
C GLY A 328 7.17 -2.36 -7.95
N LEU A 329 6.84 -2.73 -9.19
CA LEU A 329 5.94 -1.95 -10.05
C LEU A 329 4.52 -1.88 -9.47
N ASN A 330 4.01 -2.99 -8.96
CA ASN A 330 2.68 -3.03 -8.35
C ASN A 330 2.62 -2.12 -7.11
N SER A 331 3.67 -2.09 -6.30
CA SER A 331 3.78 -1.16 -5.17
C SER A 331 3.81 0.30 -5.63
N SER A 332 4.57 0.61 -6.70
CA SER A 332 4.56 1.95 -7.30
C SER A 332 3.17 2.32 -7.83
N ALA A 333 2.46 1.38 -8.48
CA ALA A 333 1.10 1.59 -8.95
C ALA A 333 0.11 1.86 -7.81
N THR A 334 0.28 1.21 -6.66
CA THR A 334 -0.53 1.46 -5.46
C THR A 334 -0.45 2.92 -5.03
N TYR A 335 0.75 3.46 -4.86
CA TYR A 335 0.90 4.85 -4.41
C TYR A 335 0.63 5.87 -5.52
N LEU A 336 0.96 5.54 -6.78
CA LEU A 336 0.62 6.39 -7.92
C LEU A 336 -0.90 6.48 -8.10
N GLY A 337 -1.62 5.35 -7.93
CA GLY A 337 -3.09 5.35 -7.94
C GLY A 337 -3.66 6.20 -6.81
N GLY A 338 -3.10 6.11 -5.60
CA GLY A 338 -3.47 6.99 -4.49
C GLY A 338 -3.24 8.47 -4.83
N ALA A 339 -2.10 8.82 -5.44
CA ALA A 339 -1.79 10.19 -5.88
C ALA A 339 -2.80 10.71 -6.91
N VAL A 340 -3.06 9.91 -7.95
CA VAL A 340 -4.02 10.28 -9.00
C VAL A 340 -5.44 10.39 -8.43
N GLY A 341 -5.84 9.45 -7.58
CA GLY A 341 -7.16 9.46 -6.94
C GLY A 341 -7.35 10.69 -6.02
N SER A 342 -6.33 11.01 -5.21
CA SER A 342 -6.34 12.22 -4.38
C SER A 342 -6.40 13.50 -5.22
N ALA A 343 -5.61 13.58 -6.29
CA ALA A 343 -5.64 14.72 -7.21
C ALA A 343 -7.01 14.88 -7.88
N LEU A 344 -7.57 13.80 -8.41
CA LEU A 344 -8.88 13.81 -9.07
C LEU A 344 -10.02 14.16 -8.09
N GLY A 345 -9.98 13.62 -6.86
CA GLY A 345 -10.93 13.97 -5.81
C GLY A 345 -10.87 15.45 -5.46
N GLY A 346 -9.65 16.01 -5.31
CA GLY A 346 -9.47 17.44 -5.08
C GLY A 346 -9.96 18.30 -6.23
N LEU A 347 -9.66 17.93 -7.47
CA LEU A 347 -10.17 18.63 -8.64
C LEU A 347 -11.70 18.59 -8.70
N ALA A 348 -12.33 17.46 -8.43
CA ALA A 348 -13.78 17.33 -8.40
C ALA A 348 -14.41 18.27 -7.37
N LEU A 349 -13.85 18.34 -6.15
CA LEU A 349 -14.29 19.26 -5.11
C LEU A 349 -14.08 20.74 -5.52
N ALA A 350 -12.93 21.05 -6.14
CA ALA A 350 -12.63 22.41 -6.61
C ALA A 350 -13.60 22.89 -7.69
N HIS A 351 -14.15 21.97 -8.49
CA HIS A 351 -15.19 22.27 -9.50
C HIS A 351 -16.61 22.19 -8.95
N GLY A 352 -16.78 22.18 -7.62
CA GLY A 352 -18.08 22.26 -6.97
C GLY A 352 -18.82 20.93 -6.82
N LEU A 353 -18.16 19.79 -7.02
CA LEU A 353 -18.77 18.51 -6.71
C LEU A 353 -19.00 18.41 -5.18
N ASP A 354 -20.22 18.05 -4.78
CA ASP A 354 -20.54 17.76 -3.37
C ASP A 354 -19.70 16.58 -2.85
N ALA A 355 -19.08 16.74 -1.67
CA ALA A 355 -18.25 15.71 -1.08
C ALA A 355 -18.96 14.36 -0.91
N GLY A 356 -20.27 14.38 -0.63
CA GLY A 356 -21.09 13.18 -0.52
C GLY A 356 -21.21 12.39 -1.83
N ARG A 357 -20.87 12.97 -2.98
CA ARG A 357 -20.87 12.30 -4.29
C ARG A 357 -19.51 11.72 -4.69
N LEU A 358 -18.42 12.09 -4.01
CA LEU A 358 -17.10 11.49 -4.27
C LEU A 358 -17.09 9.96 -4.24
N PRO A 359 -17.78 9.28 -3.30
CA PRO A 359 -17.85 7.82 -3.28
C PRO A 359 -18.40 7.20 -4.57
N LEU A 360 -19.35 7.88 -5.25
CA LEU A 360 -19.90 7.41 -6.53
C LEU A 360 -18.88 7.49 -7.66
N LEU A 361 -18.07 8.55 -7.70
CA LEU A 361 -16.96 8.63 -8.66
C LEU A 361 -15.94 7.52 -8.40
N ALA A 362 -15.57 7.28 -7.15
CA ALA A 362 -14.67 6.21 -6.76
C ALA A 362 -15.24 4.83 -7.13
N ALA A 363 -16.54 4.60 -6.90
CA ALA A 363 -17.24 3.38 -7.32
C ALA A 363 -17.18 3.20 -8.86
N GLY A 364 -17.36 4.27 -9.63
CA GLY A 364 -17.23 4.25 -11.08
C GLY A 364 -15.82 3.84 -11.54
N VAL A 365 -14.78 4.32 -10.87
CA VAL A 365 -13.39 3.91 -11.14
C VAL A 365 -13.18 2.44 -10.78
N ALA A 366 -13.72 1.96 -9.66
CA ALA A 366 -13.65 0.54 -9.29
C ALA A 366 -14.36 -0.34 -10.32
N CYS A 367 -15.54 0.07 -10.82
CA CYS A 367 -16.24 -0.62 -11.92
C CYS A 367 -15.42 -0.64 -13.21
N ALA A 368 -14.75 0.45 -13.57
CA ALA A 368 -13.84 0.47 -14.72
C ALA A 368 -12.69 -0.55 -14.54
N GLY A 369 -12.14 -0.67 -13.32
CA GLY A 369 -11.14 -1.69 -12.98
C GLY A 369 -11.68 -3.12 -13.08
N VAL A 370 -12.94 -3.37 -12.68
CA VAL A 370 -13.62 -4.65 -12.87
C VAL A 370 -13.76 -4.98 -14.36
N LEU A 371 -14.22 -4.03 -15.16
CA LEU A 371 -14.37 -4.20 -16.62
C LEU A 371 -13.01 -4.49 -17.29
N LEU A 372 -11.98 -3.73 -16.92
CA LEU A 372 -10.61 -3.98 -17.37
C LEU A 372 -10.17 -5.42 -17.05
N HIS A 373 -10.41 -5.88 -15.83
CA HIS A 373 -10.05 -7.24 -15.41
C HIS A 373 -10.80 -8.29 -16.21
N LEU A 374 -12.13 -8.16 -16.32
CA LEU A 374 -13.00 -9.13 -17.01
C LEU A 374 -12.75 -9.20 -18.51
N THR A 375 -12.27 -8.14 -19.14
CA THR A 375 -11.94 -8.12 -20.57
C THR A 375 -10.51 -8.57 -20.85
N ALA A 376 -9.53 -8.06 -20.07
CA ALA A 376 -8.11 -8.29 -20.33
C ALA A 376 -7.65 -9.71 -19.95
N VAL A 377 -8.10 -10.26 -18.82
CA VAL A 377 -7.64 -11.58 -18.35
C VAL A 377 -8.06 -12.71 -19.31
N PRO A 378 -9.33 -12.82 -19.74
CA PRO A 378 -9.71 -13.84 -20.72
C PRO A 378 -9.07 -13.65 -22.10
N ALA A 379 -8.87 -12.38 -22.52
CA ALA A 379 -8.21 -12.08 -23.79
C ALA A 379 -6.75 -12.58 -23.82
N LEU A 380 -6.03 -12.42 -22.70
CA LEU A 380 -4.67 -12.94 -22.55
C LEU A 380 -4.64 -14.46 -22.57
N ALA A 381 -5.53 -15.13 -21.83
CA ALA A 381 -5.62 -16.59 -21.82
C ALA A 381 -5.89 -17.16 -23.23
N ARG A 382 -6.79 -16.53 -24.02
CA ARG A 382 -7.06 -16.92 -25.41
C ARG A 382 -5.85 -16.73 -26.34
N ARG A 383 -5.08 -15.64 -26.15
CA ARG A 383 -3.85 -15.39 -26.93
C ARG A 383 -2.78 -16.45 -26.67
N GLU A 384 -2.58 -16.81 -25.40
CA GLU A 384 -1.61 -17.82 -25.00
C GLU A 384 -1.99 -19.21 -25.53
N ALA A 385 -3.25 -19.57 -25.46
CA ALA A 385 -3.77 -20.82 -26.06
C ALA A 385 -3.52 -20.89 -27.58
N ARG A 386 -3.60 -19.74 -28.27
CA ARG A 386 -3.35 -19.69 -29.74
C ARG A 386 -1.87 -19.73 -30.10
N THR A 387 -0.97 -19.27 -29.22
CA THR A 387 0.47 -19.22 -29.49
C THR A 387 1.20 -20.49 -29.07
N GLY A 388 0.49 -21.51 -28.58
CA GLY A 388 1.07 -22.81 -28.18
C GLY A 388 2.00 -22.74 -26.97
N ARG A 389 2.08 -21.62 -26.22
CA ARG A 389 2.79 -21.55 -24.97
C ARG A 389 1.99 -22.25 -23.87
N PRO A 390 2.52 -23.32 -23.25
CA PRO A 390 1.78 -24.07 -22.25
C PRO A 390 1.37 -23.16 -21.09
N THR A 391 0.10 -23.16 -20.77
CA THR A 391 -0.42 -22.62 -19.52
C THR A 391 0.05 -23.55 -18.40
N THR A 392 0.85 -23.05 -17.49
CA THR A 392 1.44 -23.80 -16.36
C THR A 392 0.39 -24.30 -15.33
N GLU A 393 -0.89 -24.17 -15.58
CA GLU A 393 -1.96 -24.74 -14.76
C GLU A 393 -2.12 -26.26 -14.92
N HIS A 394 -1.60 -26.88 -16.00
CA HIS A 394 -1.69 -28.33 -16.21
C HIS A 394 -0.44 -29.14 -15.84
N ALA A 395 0.66 -28.49 -15.44
CA ALA A 395 1.92 -29.19 -15.13
C ALA A 395 1.92 -29.89 -13.74
N HIS A 396 0.99 -29.60 -12.85
CA HIS A 396 0.89 -30.25 -11.54
C HIS A 396 0.08 -31.55 -11.56
N GLY A 397 -0.64 -31.88 -12.63
CA GLY A 397 -1.38 -33.13 -12.77
C GLY A 397 -0.62 -34.25 -13.48
N ALA A 398 0.39 -33.93 -14.31
CA ALA A 398 1.09 -34.92 -15.11
C ALA A 398 2.33 -35.52 -14.40
N GLY A 399 2.94 -34.82 -13.46
CA GLY A 399 4.12 -35.29 -12.73
C GLY A 399 3.87 -36.38 -11.68
N ALA A 400 2.61 -36.56 -11.27
CA ALA A 400 2.26 -37.58 -10.25
C ALA A 400 1.93 -38.96 -10.86
N ALA A 401 1.70 -39.04 -12.18
CA ALA A 401 1.37 -40.30 -12.83
C ALA A 401 2.61 -41.10 -13.31
N ASP A 402 3.75 -40.44 -13.51
CA ASP A 402 4.95 -41.07 -14.07
C ASP A 402 5.94 -41.60 -13.00
N ALA A 403 5.72 -41.25 -11.72
CA ALA A 403 6.56 -41.71 -10.61
C ALA A 403 6.19 -43.12 -10.09
N THR A 404 5.08 -43.71 -10.55
CA THR A 404 4.61 -45.02 -10.12
C THR A 404 4.98 -46.20 -11.05
N ALA A 405 5.61 -45.89 -12.22
CA ALA A 405 5.95 -46.93 -13.20
C ALA A 405 7.42 -47.40 -13.19
N ALA A 406 8.29 -46.83 -12.35
CA ALA A 406 9.72 -47.18 -12.29
C ALA A 406 10.12 -47.80 -10.94
N GLY A 407 9.56 -48.90 -10.59
CA GLY A 407 9.88 -49.58 -9.36
C GLY A 407 9.63 -51.11 -9.36
N ALA A 408 10.25 -51.81 -10.32
CA ALA A 408 10.37 -53.27 -10.24
C ALA A 408 11.81 -53.65 -9.87
N PRO A 409 12.07 -54.43 -8.79
CA PRO A 409 13.41 -54.89 -8.46
C PRO A 409 13.76 -56.12 -9.26
N GLU A 410 14.90 -56.05 -10.00
CA GLU A 410 15.60 -57.22 -10.55
C GLU A 410 16.18 -58.03 -9.38
N ARG A 411 15.68 -59.25 -9.25
CA ARG A 411 16.35 -60.32 -8.48
C ARG A 411 17.49 -60.88 -9.30
N ASN A 412 18.68 -60.82 -8.80
CA ASN A 412 19.77 -61.74 -9.21
C ASN A 412 20.26 -62.52 -8.01
N ALA A 413 20.16 -63.83 -8.12
CA ALA A 413 21.01 -64.85 -7.51
C ALA A 413 21.76 -65.53 -8.68
N PRO A 414 22.78 -66.35 -8.45
CA PRO A 414 23.39 -66.87 -7.23
C PRO A 414 24.70 -66.24 -6.83
#